data_e5d2ece00bc37af6075a180af618a87f
#
_entry.id   e5d2ece00bc37af6075a180af618a87f
#
_cell.length_a   1.000
_cell.length_b   1.000
_cell.length_c   1.000
_cell.angle_alpha   90.00
_cell.angle_beta   90.00
_cell.angle_gamma   90.00
#
_symmetry.space_group_name_H-M   'P 1'
#
loop_
_entity.id
_entity.type
_entity.pdbx_description
1 polymer ?
#
loop_
_entity_poly.entity_id
_entity_poly.type
_entity_poly.pdbx_seq_one_letter_code
_entity_poly.pdbx_strand_id
1 'polypeptide(L)'
;NNVDYFPSVSAGWRISSEKFMEATRDWLADLKLRASWGVNGNDIIDNEAPYTKYLISLKDASYNMNGDGTTLAPGGYKVRSTNPDLKWESTRQLNIGVDAAFLNGRLSASLDYFDKKTSDMLVEKPYIAVIGEGGYCWYNGGTMNNKGFEMALTWNDKVKDFQYNVAFNLSYYKN
;
A
#
# COMPACT_ATOMS: atom_id res chain seq x y z
N ASN A 1 -17.93 -4.95 -13.04
CA ASN A 1 -16.98 -5.60 -12.11
C ASN A 1 -15.68 -5.83 -12.84
N ASN A 2 -14.67 -5.00 -12.58
CA ASN A 2 -13.33 -5.26 -13.07
C ASN A 2 -12.69 -6.26 -12.11
N VAL A 3 -12.39 -7.44 -12.63
CA VAL A 3 -11.62 -8.47 -11.91
C VAL A 3 -10.17 -8.32 -12.35
N ASP A 4 -9.26 -8.26 -11.40
CA ASP A 4 -7.82 -8.22 -11.68
C ASP A 4 -7.09 -9.31 -10.90
N TYR A 5 -5.85 -9.62 -11.30
CA TYR A 5 -5.06 -10.70 -10.71
C TYR A 5 -3.83 -10.13 -10.01
N PHE A 6 -3.66 -10.51 -8.74
CA PHE A 6 -2.57 -10.03 -7.89
C PHE A 6 -1.70 -11.21 -7.43
N PRO A 7 -0.75 -11.66 -8.27
CA PRO A 7 0.10 -12.78 -7.97
C PRO A 7 1.12 -12.45 -6.88
N SER A 8 1.45 -13.45 -6.07
CA SER A 8 2.55 -13.37 -5.11
C SER A 8 3.30 -14.69 -5.03
N VAL A 9 4.60 -14.60 -4.73
CA VAL A 9 5.48 -15.72 -4.51
C VAL A 9 6.44 -15.41 -3.38
N SER A 10 6.73 -16.39 -2.55
CA SER A 10 7.73 -16.28 -1.50
C SER A 10 8.56 -17.55 -1.40
N ALA A 11 9.83 -17.39 -1.03
CA ALA A 11 10.76 -18.48 -0.79
C ALA A 11 11.57 -18.19 0.48
N GLY A 12 11.90 -19.26 1.19
CA GLY A 12 12.78 -19.20 2.35
C GLY A 12 13.73 -20.38 2.35
N TRP A 13 15.00 -20.08 2.59
CA TRP A 13 16.03 -21.11 2.68
C TRP A 13 16.76 -21.02 4.01
N ARG A 14 16.67 -22.10 4.78
CA ARG A 14 17.37 -22.22 6.06
C ARG A 14 18.74 -22.82 5.81
N ILE A 15 19.72 -21.97 5.58
CA ILE A 15 21.10 -22.33 5.25
C ILE A 15 21.75 -23.10 6.41
N SER A 16 21.47 -22.71 7.65
CA SER A 16 22.01 -23.37 8.85
C SER A 16 21.66 -24.85 8.97
N SER A 17 20.63 -25.32 8.25
CA SER A 17 20.24 -26.75 8.24
C SER A 17 21.05 -27.59 7.25
N GLU A 18 21.83 -26.94 6.38
CA GLU A 18 22.62 -27.62 5.35
C GLU A 18 23.88 -28.28 5.93
N LYS A 19 24.27 -29.40 5.34
CA LYS A 19 25.44 -30.17 5.79
C LYS A 19 26.76 -29.38 5.75
N PHE A 20 26.91 -28.50 4.77
CA PHE A 20 28.11 -27.67 4.65
C PHE A 20 28.24 -26.61 5.74
N MET A 21 27.16 -26.35 6.49
CA MET A 21 27.15 -25.40 7.61
C MET A 21 27.38 -26.06 8.98
N GLU A 22 27.61 -27.37 9.04
CA GLU A 22 27.80 -28.08 10.32
C GLU A 22 28.96 -27.52 11.14
N ALA A 23 30.04 -27.09 10.51
CA ALA A 23 31.21 -26.52 11.18
C ALA A 23 30.94 -25.14 11.82
N THR A 24 29.84 -24.47 11.48
CA THR A 24 29.51 -23.13 12.00
C THR A 24 28.51 -23.17 13.14
N ARG A 25 27.93 -24.31 13.47
CA ARG A 25 26.84 -24.46 14.47
C ARG A 25 27.21 -23.98 15.88
N ASP A 26 28.49 -24.01 16.21
CA ASP A 26 28.95 -23.59 17.53
C ASP A 26 28.72 -22.10 17.82
N TRP A 27 28.77 -21.27 16.79
CA TRP A 27 28.58 -19.82 16.90
C TRP A 27 27.39 -19.25 16.12
N LEU A 28 26.98 -19.91 15.03
CA LEU A 28 25.83 -19.55 14.19
C LEU A 28 24.73 -20.59 14.37
N ALA A 29 23.79 -20.32 15.28
CA ALA A 29 22.72 -21.24 15.64
C ALA A 29 21.64 -21.34 14.55
N ASP A 30 21.35 -20.23 13.85
CA ASP A 30 20.42 -20.20 12.72
C ASP A 30 20.84 -19.16 11.69
N LEU A 31 20.61 -19.51 10.42
CA LEU A 31 20.76 -18.60 9.28
C LEU A 31 19.68 -18.92 8.26
N LYS A 32 18.83 -17.95 7.98
CA LYS A 32 17.73 -18.09 7.03
C LYS A 32 17.70 -16.92 6.05
N LEU A 33 17.65 -17.23 4.75
CA LEU A 33 17.35 -16.26 3.71
C LEU A 33 15.85 -16.27 3.40
N ARG A 34 15.30 -15.10 3.17
CA ARG A 34 13.90 -14.91 2.75
C ARG A 34 13.86 -14.02 1.52
N ALA A 35 13.00 -14.37 0.57
CA ALA A 35 12.69 -13.53 -0.57
C ALA A 35 11.20 -13.62 -0.84
N SER A 36 10.56 -12.50 -1.09
CA SER A 36 9.18 -12.46 -1.52
C SER A 36 8.97 -11.36 -2.55
N TRP A 37 8.12 -11.67 -3.51
CA TRP A 37 7.66 -10.73 -4.51
C TRP A 37 6.15 -10.88 -4.66
N GLY A 38 5.44 -9.77 -4.77
CA GLY A 38 4.00 -9.80 -4.96
C GLY A 38 3.45 -8.49 -5.50
N VAL A 39 2.24 -8.57 -6.02
CA VAL A 39 1.44 -7.44 -6.47
C VAL A 39 0.17 -7.41 -5.64
N ASN A 40 -0.18 -6.24 -5.13
CA ASN A 40 -1.44 -5.99 -4.42
C ASN A 40 -2.23 -4.93 -5.18
N GLY A 41 -3.53 -5.16 -5.34
CA GLY A 41 -4.48 -4.20 -5.86
C GLY A 41 -5.18 -3.43 -4.75
N ASN A 42 -5.54 -2.20 -5.04
CA ASN A 42 -6.37 -1.37 -4.19
C ASN A 42 -7.43 -0.69 -5.05
N ASP A 43 -8.70 -0.85 -4.67
CA ASP A 43 -9.87 -0.21 -5.30
C ASP A 43 -10.72 0.53 -4.26
N ILE A 44 -10.12 0.97 -3.15
CA ILE A 44 -10.83 1.68 -2.09
C ILE A 44 -11.22 3.06 -2.58
N ILE A 45 -12.28 3.10 -3.36
CA ILE A 45 -12.98 4.29 -3.83
C ILE A 45 -14.47 4.11 -3.58
N ASP A 46 -15.20 5.21 -3.64
CA ASP A 46 -16.65 5.18 -3.60
C ASP A 46 -17.20 4.22 -4.68
N ASN A 47 -18.07 3.28 -4.29
CA ASN A 47 -18.71 2.34 -5.20
C ASN A 47 -19.47 3.00 -6.36
N GLU A 48 -19.86 4.25 -6.19
CA GLU A 48 -20.50 5.06 -7.22
C GLU A 48 -19.48 5.80 -8.13
N ALA A 49 -18.18 5.74 -7.84
CA ALA A 49 -17.15 6.47 -8.60
C ALA A 49 -17.13 6.16 -10.11
N PRO A 50 -17.44 4.93 -10.57
CA PRO A 50 -17.55 4.60 -11.98
C PRO A 50 -18.79 5.19 -12.67
N TYR A 51 -19.74 5.74 -11.91
CA TYR A 51 -21.02 6.19 -12.45
C TYR A 51 -21.18 7.71 -12.39
N THR A 52 -21.70 8.29 -13.48
CA THR A 52 -22.11 9.70 -13.51
C THR A 52 -23.33 9.89 -12.59
N LYS A 53 -23.26 10.87 -11.69
CA LYS A 53 -24.34 11.17 -10.77
C LYS A 53 -25.01 12.48 -11.17
N TYR A 54 -26.32 12.41 -11.34
CA TYR A 54 -27.18 13.57 -11.53
C TYR A 54 -28.06 13.75 -10.29
N LEU A 55 -28.24 14.99 -9.85
CA LEU A 55 -29.23 15.36 -8.83
C LEU A 55 -30.28 16.28 -9.44
N ILE A 56 -31.53 16.07 -9.00
CA ILE A 56 -32.64 16.98 -9.27
C ILE A 56 -32.86 17.80 -8.01
N SER A 57 -32.76 19.11 -8.11
CA SER A 57 -32.84 20.00 -6.96
C SER A 57 -33.53 21.31 -7.31
N LEU A 58 -34.49 21.71 -6.50
CA LEU A 58 -35.09 23.04 -6.55
C LEU A 58 -34.16 24.14 -6.01
N LYS A 59 -33.24 23.76 -5.12
CA LYS A 59 -32.31 24.68 -4.48
C LYS A 59 -31.12 25.02 -5.36
N ASP A 60 -30.51 23.98 -5.97
CA ASP A 60 -29.20 24.08 -6.64
C ASP A 60 -29.31 24.16 -8.15
N ALA A 61 -30.44 23.72 -8.70
CA ALA A 61 -30.72 23.78 -10.14
C ALA A 61 -32.23 24.01 -10.37
N SER A 62 -32.66 25.26 -10.31
CA SER A 62 -34.04 25.62 -10.57
C SER A 62 -34.15 26.55 -11.78
N TYR A 63 -35.24 26.41 -12.52
CA TYR A 63 -35.51 27.22 -13.70
C TYR A 63 -36.85 27.91 -13.55
N ASN A 64 -36.91 29.20 -13.88
CA ASN A 64 -38.16 29.93 -13.99
C ASN A 64 -38.75 29.71 -15.39
N MET A 65 -39.55 28.67 -15.53
CA MET A 65 -40.14 28.29 -16.83
C MET A 65 -41.29 29.22 -17.25
N ASN A 66 -41.95 29.90 -16.31
CA ASN A 66 -43.10 30.75 -16.59
C ASN A 66 -42.77 32.24 -16.72
N GLY A 67 -41.50 32.62 -16.43
CA GLY A 67 -41.07 34.02 -16.47
C GLY A 67 -41.66 34.90 -15.38
N ASP A 68 -42.43 34.35 -14.42
CA ASP A 68 -43.11 35.08 -13.35
C ASP A 68 -42.19 35.37 -12.15
N GLY A 69 -41.01 34.78 -12.09
CA GLY A 69 -40.04 34.91 -11.02
C GLY A 69 -40.43 34.22 -9.71
N THR A 70 -41.59 33.58 -9.66
CA THR A 70 -42.13 32.98 -8.42
C THR A 70 -42.28 31.48 -8.51
N THR A 71 -42.51 30.93 -9.70
CA THR A 71 -42.71 29.50 -9.90
C THR A 71 -41.45 28.85 -10.44
N LEU A 72 -40.71 28.18 -9.58
CA LEU A 72 -39.47 27.49 -9.95
C LEU A 72 -39.76 26.02 -10.28
N ALA A 73 -39.32 25.59 -11.44
CA ALA A 73 -39.27 24.16 -11.81
C ALA A 73 -37.95 23.53 -11.40
N PRO A 74 -37.98 22.32 -10.82
CA PRO A 74 -36.75 21.63 -10.47
C PRO A 74 -35.96 21.27 -11.72
N GLY A 75 -34.69 21.60 -11.73
CA GLY A 75 -33.72 21.21 -12.76
C GLY A 75 -32.82 20.09 -12.28
N GLY A 76 -32.17 19.45 -13.23
CA GLY A 76 -31.13 18.45 -12.95
C GLY A 76 -29.76 19.01 -13.24
N TYR A 77 -28.79 18.67 -12.43
CA TYR A 77 -27.39 18.99 -12.68
C TYR A 77 -26.49 17.79 -12.39
N LYS A 78 -25.38 17.75 -13.06
CA LYS A 78 -24.39 16.71 -12.92
C LYS A 78 -23.51 17.01 -11.70
N VAL A 79 -23.51 16.12 -10.73
CA VAL A 79 -22.73 16.26 -9.49
C VAL A 79 -21.34 15.70 -9.65
N ARG A 80 -21.22 14.64 -10.45
CA ARG A 80 -19.96 13.93 -10.64
C ARG A 80 -19.92 13.32 -12.04
N SER A 81 -18.77 13.46 -12.71
CA SER A 81 -18.48 12.75 -13.95
C SER A 81 -17.76 11.44 -13.66
N THR A 82 -17.92 10.50 -14.56
CA THR A 82 -17.17 9.22 -14.50
C THR A 82 -15.85 9.32 -15.23
N ASN A 83 -14.95 8.42 -14.86
CA ASN A 83 -13.80 8.06 -15.67
C ASN A 83 -13.95 6.57 -16.07
N PRO A 84 -14.32 6.28 -17.34
CA PRO A 84 -14.51 4.90 -17.81
C PRO A 84 -13.20 4.12 -17.87
N ASP A 85 -12.06 4.82 -17.91
CA ASP A 85 -10.72 4.22 -17.98
C ASP A 85 -10.10 3.97 -16.59
N LEU A 86 -10.90 4.10 -15.53
CA LEU A 86 -10.42 3.92 -14.17
C LEU A 86 -9.96 2.49 -13.92
N LYS A 87 -8.72 2.35 -13.46
CA LYS A 87 -8.06 1.08 -13.16
C LYS A 87 -7.80 0.94 -11.67
N TRP A 88 -7.52 -0.27 -11.23
CA TRP A 88 -7.03 -0.55 -9.89
C TRP A 88 -5.67 0.13 -9.66
N GLU A 89 -5.51 0.71 -8.49
CA GLU A 89 -4.18 1.04 -8.00
C GLU A 89 -3.41 -0.25 -7.75
N SER A 90 -2.20 -0.33 -8.24
CA SER A 90 -1.38 -1.54 -8.17
C SER A 90 -0.09 -1.26 -7.41
N THR A 91 0.18 -2.05 -6.38
CA THR A 91 1.42 -2.01 -5.61
C THR A 91 2.21 -3.28 -5.82
N ARG A 92 3.38 -3.17 -6.47
CA ARG A 92 4.37 -4.24 -6.57
C ARG A 92 5.40 -4.08 -5.47
N GLN A 93 5.68 -5.17 -4.76
CA GLN A 93 6.64 -5.19 -3.66
C GLN A 93 7.61 -6.36 -3.80
N LEU A 94 8.90 -6.07 -3.63
CA LEU A 94 9.99 -7.03 -3.47
C LEU A 94 10.55 -6.88 -2.06
N ASN A 95 10.67 -8.01 -1.34
CA ASN A 95 11.37 -8.04 -0.06
C ASN A 95 12.44 -9.13 -0.10
N ILE A 96 13.61 -8.82 0.42
CA ILE A 96 14.72 -9.77 0.60
C ILE A 96 15.21 -9.59 2.03
N GLY A 97 15.25 -10.68 2.79
CA GLY A 97 15.61 -10.64 4.21
C GLY A 97 16.58 -11.75 4.59
N VAL A 98 17.35 -11.47 5.62
CA VAL A 98 18.27 -12.41 6.28
C VAL A 98 17.97 -12.42 7.75
N ASP A 99 17.70 -13.60 8.31
CA ASP A 99 17.58 -13.81 9.74
C ASP A 99 18.78 -14.64 10.20
N ALA A 100 19.44 -14.20 11.25
CA ALA A 100 20.57 -14.92 11.84
C ALA A 100 20.45 -14.96 13.36
N ALA A 101 20.83 -16.10 13.95
CA ALA A 101 20.95 -16.26 15.37
C ALA A 101 22.35 -16.77 15.74
N PHE A 102 23.00 -16.06 16.65
CA PHE A 102 24.36 -16.34 17.07
C PHE A 102 24.41 -16.71 18.55
N LEU A 103 25.51 -17.36 18.98
CA LEU A 103 25.83 -17.66 20.37
C LEU A 103 24.67 -18.40 21.08
N ASN A 104 24.21 -19.50 20.47
CA ASN A 104 23.07 -20.29 20.97
C ASN A 104 21.79 -19.47 21.17
N GLY A 105 21.53 -18.49 20.28
CA GLY A 105 20.32 -17.67 20.31
C GLY A 105 20.38 -16.44 21.22
N ARG A 106 21.54 -16.14 21.83
CA ARG A 106 21.70 -14.93 22.64
C ARG A 106 21.62 -13.67 21.78
N LEU A 107 22.22 -13.67 20.59
CA LEU A 107 22.13 -12.57 19.63
C LEU A 107 21.29 -13.01 18.43
N SER A 108 20.20 -12.32 18.21
CA SER A 108 19.37 -12.44 17.00
C SER A 108 19.49 -11.18 16.17
N ALA A 109 19.67 -11.35 14.85
CA ALA A 109 19.77 -10.28 13.88
C ALA A 109 18.81 -10.53 12.72
N SER A 110 18.08 -9.52 12.29
CA SER A 110 17.29 -9.50 11.07
C SER A 110 17.67 -8.30 10.24
N LEU A 111 17.88 -8.51 8.95
CA LEU A 111 18.14 -7.45 7.97
C LEU A 111 17.20 -7.67 6.78
N ASP A 112 16.39 -6.67 6.49
CA ASP A 112 15.43 -6.69 5.41
C ASP A 112 15.67 -5.53 4.44
N TYR A 113 15.66 -5.83 3.15
CA TYR A 113 15.59 -4.85 2.07
C TYR A 113 14.23 -4.94 1.41
N PHE A 114 13.62 -3.79 1.15
CA PHE A 114 12.35 -3.71 0.42
C PHE A 114 12.41 -2.69 -0.72
N ASP A 115 11.69 -3.01 -1.79
CA ASP A 115 11.39 -2.09 -2.91
C ASP A 115 9.89 -2.21 -3.22
N LYS A 116 9.15 -1.14 -2.94
CA LYS A 116 7.71 -1.04 -3.11
C LYS A 116 7.38 0.05 -4.11
N LYS A 117 6.79 -0.33 -5.25
CA LYS A 117 6.32 0.58 -6.28
C LYS A 117 4.81 0.55 -6.38
N THR A 118 4.16 1.68 -6.07
CA THR A 118 2.73 1.89 -6.29
C THR A 118 2.55 2.65 -7.60
N SER A 119 1.74 2.12 -8.49
CA SER A 119 1.41 2.68 -9.80
C SER A 119 -0.09 2.88 -9.90
N ASP A 120 -0.51 3.76 -10.81
CA ASP A 120 -1.92 4.06 -11.06
C ASP A 120 -2.68 4.50 -9.80
N MET A 121 -2.01 5.28 -8.94
CA MET A 121 -2.59 5.76 -7.69
C MET A 121 -3.93 6.45 -7.95
N LEU A 122 -4.93 6.07 -7.17
CA LEU A 122 -6.26 6.64 -7.25
C LEU A 122 -6.27 8.01 -6.59
N VAL A 123 -6.51 9.04 -7.39
CA VAL A 123 -6.57 10.44 -6.95
C VAL A 123 -7.87 11.09 -7.37
N GLU A 124 -8.43 11.89 -6.49
CA GLU A 124 -9.63 12.67 -6.77
C GLU A 124 -9.22 14.07 -7.21
N LYS A 125 -9.62 14.47 -8.42
CA LYS A 125 -9.32 15.80 -8.96
C LYS A 125 -10.59 16.61 -9.13
N PRO A 126 -10.59 17.88 -8.72
CA PRO A 126 -11.68 18.78 -9.03
C PRO A 126 -11.74 19.09 -10.52
N TYR A 127 -12.94 19.21 -11.05
CA TYR A 127 -13.13 19.75 -12.40
C TYR A 127 -12.82 21.24 -12.44
N ILE A 128 -12.31 21.67 -13.60
CA ILE A 128 -12.14 23.10 -13.86
C ILE A 128 -13.53 23.70 -14.05
N ALA A 129 -13.87 24.72 -13.28
CA ALA A 129 -15.20 25.36 -13.27
C ALA A 129 -15.69 25.83 -14.63
N VAL A 130 -14.77 26.14 -15.55
CA VAL A 130 -15.08 26.58 -16.94
C VAL A 130 -15.81 25.50 -17.75
N ILE A 131 -15.69 24.22 -17.36
CA ILE A 131 -16.38 23.13 -18.08
C ILE A 131 -17.88 23.10 -17.73
N GLY A 132 -18.30 23.88 -16.74
CA GLY A 132 -19.70 23.90 -16.28
C GLY A 132 -20.13 22.64 -15.53
N GLU A 133 -19.20 21.75 -15.24
CA GLU A 133 -19.41 20.54 -14.45
C GLU A 133 -18.84 20.76 -13.04
N GLY A 134 -19.66 20.55 -12.04
CA GLY A 134 -19.23 20.58 -10.63
C GLY A 134 -18.73 19.23 -10.16
N GLY A 135 -18.00 19.26 -9.03
CA GLY A 135 -17.59 18.05 -8.31
C GLY A 135 -16.18 17.56 -8.63
N TYR A 136 -15.97 16.30 -8.34
CA TYR A 136 -14.67 15.64 -8.45
C TYR A 136 -14.78 14.42 -9.37
N CYS A 137 -13.66 14.00 -9.92
CA CYS A 137 -13.56 12.76 -10.68
C CYS A 137 -12.31 11.97 -10.26
N TRP A 138 -12.45 10.67 -10.17
CA TRP A 138 -11.34 9.77 -9.89
C TRP A 138 -10.50 9.53 -11.13
N TYR A 139 -9.19 9.60 -10.95
CA TYR A 139 -8.20 9.33 -11.99
C TYR A 139 -7.09 8.45 -11.43
N ASN A 140 -6.53 7.64 -12.30
CA ASN A 140 -5.26 7.00 -12.03
C ASN A 140 -4.15 8.01 -12.32
N GLY A 141 -3.50 8.51 -11.29
CA GLY A 141 -2.50 9.56 -11.43
C GLY A 141 -1.37 9.40 -10.44
N GLY A 142 -0.18 9.26 -10.99
CA GLY A 142 1.03 9.20 -10.19
C GLY A 142 1.56 7.79 -9.93
N THR A 143 2.84 7.78 -9.63
CA THR A 143 3.58 6.59 -9.22
C THR A 143 4.45 6.98 -8.06
N MET A 144 4.49 6.13 -7.04
CA MET A 144 5.35 6.31 -5.88
C MET A 144 6.26 5.09 -5.75
N ASN A 145 7.54 5.34 -5.46
CA ASN A 145 8.50 4.27 -5.23
C ASN A 145 9.14 4.45 -3.86
N ASN A 146 8.95 3.47 -2.98
CA ASN A 146 9.51 3.42 -1.64
C ASN A 146 10.48 2.27 -1.55
N LYS A 147 11.73 2.55 -1.23
CA LYS A 147 12.75 1.52 -1.02
C LYS A 147 13.59 1.82 0.21
N GLY A 148 14.04 0.78 0.86
CA GLY A 148 14.81 0.95 2.07
C GLY A 148 15.33 -0.35 2.63
N PHE A 149 15.91 -0.25 3.81
CA PHE A 149 16.32 -1.40 4.60
C PHE A 149 15.91 -1.23 6.06
N GLU A 150 15.67 -2.34 6.70
CA GLU A 150 15.35 -2.44 8.11
C GLU A 150 16.30 -3.43 8.78
N MET A 151 16.78 -3.09 9.96
CA MET A 151 17.65 -3.94 10.77
C MET A 151 17.09 -4.02 12.18
N ALA A 152 17.00 -5.23 12.69
CA ALA A 152 16.66 -5.50 14.07
C ALA A 152 17.75 -6.36 14.69
N LEU A 153 18.24 -5.95 15.85
CA LEU A 153 19.20 -6.70 16.66
C LEU A 153 18.59 -6.92 18.04
N THR A 154 18.65 -8.13 18.53
CA THR A 154 18.13 -8.47 19.86
C THR A 154 19.16 -9.30 20.61
N TRP A 155 19.54 -8.82 21.79
CA TRP A 155 20.40 -9.54 22.71
C TRP A 155 19.61 -10.05 23.89
N ASN A 156 19.65 -11.35 24.14
CA ASN A 156 19.03 -12.01 25.28
C ASN A 156 20.11 -12.69 26.10
N ASP A 157 20.19 -12.40 27.39
CA ASP A 157 21.12 -13.09 28.24
C ASP A 157 20.59 -13.23 29.69
N LYS A 158 21.27 -14.07 30.43
CA LYS A 158 20.94 -14.36 31.84
C LYS A 158 22.20 -14.37 32.69
N VAL A 159 22.19 -13.58 33.75
CA VAL A 159 23.24 -13.56 34.76
C VAL A 159 22.63 -14.03 36.08
N LYS A 160 22.94 -15.27 36.49
CA LYS A 160 22.30 -15.95 37.61
C LYS A 160 20.77 -16.00 37.43
N ASP A 161 20.03 -15.34 38.32
CA ASP A 161 18.56 -15.28 38.27
C ASP A 161 18.03 -14.07 37.50
N PHE A 162 18.91 -13.15 37.10
CA PHE A 162 18.54 -11.96 36.37
C PHE A 162 18.58 -12.23 34.84
N GLN A 163 17.43 -12.13 34.19
CA GLN A 163 17.28 -12.21 32.72
C GLN A 163 17.08 -10.82 32.16
N TYR A 164 17.76 -10.50 31.07
CA TYR A 164 17.59 -9.23 30.38
C TYR A 164 17.55 -9.40 28.85
N ASN A 165 16.88 -8.46 28.23
CA ASN A 165 16.77 -8.33 26.79
C ASN A 165 17.10 -6.91 26.39
N VAL A 166 17.91 -6.74 25.36
CA VAL A 166 18.22 -5.45 24.75
C VAL A 166 17.91 -5.56 23.27
N ALA A 167 17.04 -4.68 22.77
CA ALA A 167 16.67 -4.63 21.38
C ALA A 167 17.09 -3.29 20.74
N PHE A 168 17.63 -3.36 19.53
CA PHE A 168 17.97 -2.21 18.71
C PHE A 168 17.34 -2.38 17.33
N ASN A 169 16.61 -1.34 16.88
CA ASN A 169 15.99 -1.30 15.56
C ASN A 169 16.47 -0.06 14.80
N LEU A 170 16.80 -0.26 13.53
CA LEU A 170 17.15 0.80 12.60
C LEU A 170 16.37 0.61 11.31
N SER A 171 15.72 1.66 10.82
CA SER A 171 15.11 1.68 9.51
C SER A 171 15.56 2.89 8.71
N TYR A 172 15.81 2.69 7.44
CA TYR A 172 16.11 3.75 6.47
C TYR A 172 15.29 3.51 5.21
N TYR A 173 14.61 4.54 4.75
CA TYR A 173 13.83 4.48 3.51
C TYR A 173 13.94 5.78 2.72
N LYS A 174 13.74 5.64 1.42
CA LYS A 174 13.71 6.74 0.45
C LYS A 174 12.48 6.58 -0.44
N ASN A 175 11.79 7.69 -0.61
CA ASN A 175 10.73 7.87 -1.60
C ASN A 175 11.30 8.46 -2.89
#